data_f01f4f0b10bd1810a3099f0d03eaa817
#
_entry.id   f01f4f0b10bd1810a3099f0d03eaa817
#
_cell.length_a   1.000
_cell.length_b   1.000
_cell.length_c   1.000
_cell.angle_alpha   90.00
_cell.angle_beta   90.00
_cell.angle_gamma   90.00
#
_symmetry.space_group_name_H-M   'P 1'
#
loop_
_entity.id
_entity.type
_entity.pdbx_description
1 polymer ?
#
loop_
_entity_poly.entity_id
_entity_poly.type
_entity_poly.pdbx_seq_one_letter_code
_entity_poly.pdbx_strand_id
1 'polypeptide(L)'
;MAEERREQFGEAKDLSPQAMVSDWHRFNGPGDNAHSPESPLLKEWPSDGPNLLWSVKKGAGYASPAVVGEWLVLFHRMDGNEMVEGMDAETGELKWKYSYPVQYRDRYGYSAGPRASPVVDQGLVYVHGVTAWMTCLDLETGKLVWQRDLTKEYQVPRYFFGKGSNPILADGILVLNLGGAKGDCLIGLNRTTGKTVWVLKDEWGASYSSPTLATIHGRKVCLALTGGESKPAKGGLLVFDPATGERLVRFPWRSRKYESATACPPIHLGDGYVFLSECYDKGSVVLNISADFTTEVVWQNQKLGIHWMTPIEKEGFLYGVSGRHQQGAEVFCVEWKSGKVLWKEAIGWRENILGRELNLQLFRASLLWADGKFLCLSELGSLIRADFSPDGWEIEEKAQLFFAAETWTLPALSRGLLYVMQNDTDRISGKANRLLCYDFRGE
;
A
#
# COMPACT_ATOMS: atom_id res chain seq x y z
N MET A 1 -26.56 15.83 0.91
CA MET A 1 -25.59 15.28 1.91
C MET A 1 -24.36 14.63 1.29
N ALA A 2 -24.43 13.86 0.20
CA ALA A 2 -23.22 13.38 -0.51
C ALA A 2 -22.56 14.49 -1.34
N GLU A 3 -23.33 15.36 -1.96
CA GLU A 3 -22.86 16.54 -2.69
C GLU A 3 -22.12 17.54 -1.81
N GLU A 4 -22.47 17.70 -0.53
CA GLU A 4 -21.79 18.59 0.40
C GLU A 4 -20.34 18.17 0.76
N ARG A 5 -19.97 16.91 0.48
CA ARG A 5 -18.60 16.42 0.77
C ARG A 5 -17.66 16.55 -0.41
N ARG A 6 -18.18 16.80 -1.61
CA ARG A 6 -17.41 16.92 -2.84
C ARG A 6 -17.23 18.38 -3.24
N GLU A 7 -16.03 18.75 -3.61
CA GLU A 7 -15.68 20.05 -4.20
C GLU A 7 -15.05 19.82 -5.56
N GLN A 8 -15.53 20.54 -6.59
CA GLN A 8 -14.96 20.52 -7.95
C GLN A 8 -14.09 21.76 -8.15
N PHE A 9 -12.95 21.60 -8.80
CA PHE A 9 -11.99 22.69 -9.05
C PHE A 9 -11.66 22.82 -10.54
N GLY A 10 -11.75 21.75 -11.31
CA GLY A 10 -11.45 21.72 -12.74
C GLY A 10 -12.02 20.50 -13.43
N GLU A 11 -11.73 20.40 -14.71
CA GLU A 11 -12.01 19.24 -15.55
C GLU A 11 -10.70 18.62 -16.02
N ALA A 12 -10.68 17.30 -16.18
CA ALA A 12 -9.49 16.61 -16.67
C ALA A 12 -9.26 16.95 -18.15
N LYS A 13 -7.99 17.03 -18.56
CA LYS A 13 -7.63 17.07 -19.97
C LYS A 13 -8.07 15.78 -20.67
N ASP A 14 -8.21 15.82 -21.98
CA ASP A 14 -8.36 14.62 -22.77
C ASP A 14 -7.13 13.72 -22.66
N LEU A 15 -7.33 12.41 -22.67
CA LEU A 15 -6.22 11.46 -22.78
C LEU A 15 -5.58 11.56 -24.16
N SER A 16 -4.25 11.57 -24.21
CA SER A 16 -3.53 11.46 -25.47
C SER A 16 -3.97 10.18 -26.22
N PRO A 17 -4.17 10.23 -27.55
CA PRO A 17 -4.48 9.03 -28.34
C PRO A 17 -3.43 7.91 -28.22
N GLN A 18 -2.21 8.24 -27.84
CA GLN A 18 -1.10 7.30 -27.62
C GLN A 18 -0.92 6.91 -26.15
N ALA A 19 -1.78 7.41 -25.26
CA ALA A 19 -1.64 7.12 -23.83
C ALA A 19 -1.75 5.63 -23.52
N MET A 20 -0.75 5.10 -22.85
CA MET A 20 -0.87 3.82 -22.16
C MET A 20 -1.58 4.05 -20.83
N VAL A 21 -2.68 3.38 -20.64
CA VAL A 21 -3.48 3.48 -19.43
C VAL A 21 -3.57 2.14 -18.72
N SER A 22 -3.73 2.19 -17.41
CA SER A 22 -3.89 0.98 -16.59
C SER A 22 -4.88 1.19 -15.47
N ASP A 23 -5.44 0.09 -14.98
CA ASP A 23 -6.20 0.08 -13.75
C ASP A 23 -5.27 0.04 -12.55
N TRP A 24 -5.63 0.71 -11.46
CA TRP A 24 -5.00 0.59 -10.15
C TRP A 24 -5.92 -0.21 -9.21
N HIS A 25 -6.14 -1.46 -9.55
CA HIS A 25 -7.22 -2.29 -9.01
C HIS A 25 -6.97 -2.83 -7.59
N ARG A 26 -5.78 -2.58 -7.01
CA ARG A 26 -5.38 -3.03 -5.66
C ARG A 26 -4.18 -2.23 -5.15
N PHE A 27 -3.82 -2.46 -3.88
CA PHE A 27 -2.61 -1.91 -3.26
C PHE A 27 -1.36 -2.27 -4.07
N ASN A 28 -0.46 -1.32 -4.24
CA ASN A 28 0.74 -1.40 -5.09
C ASN A 28 0.47 -1.54 -6.60
N GLY A 29 -0.76 -1.33 -7.05
CA GLY A 29 -1.09 -1.28 -8.47
C GLY A 29 -1.13 -2.64 -9.16
N PRO A 30 -1.07 -2.66 -10.50
CA PRO A 30 -1.32 -3.86 -11.30
C PRO A 30 -0.28 -4.97 -11.09
N GLY A 31 0.96 -4.61 -10.77
CA GLY A 31 2.09 -5.53 -10.59
C GLY A 31 2.46 -5.83 -9.14
N ASP A 32 1.71 -5.39 -8.13
CA ASP A 32 2.03 -5.48 -6.69
C ASP A 32 3.38 -4.86 -6.30
N ASN A 33 3.90 -3.94 -7.09
CA ASN A 33 5.26 -3.41 -6.99
C ASN A 33 5.36 -1.88 -7.00
N ALA A 34 4.23 -1.17 -6.90
CA ALA A 34 4.13 0.28 -7.00
C ALA A 34 4.65 0.86 -8.34
N HIS A 35 4.57 0.08 -9.41
CA HIS A 35 4.85 0.52 -10.78
C HIS A 35 3.54 0.75 -11.53
N SER A 36 3.47 1.86 -12.27
CA SER A 36 2.44 2.11 -13.27
C SER A 36 3.05 2.06 -14.67
N PRO A 37 2.44 1.37 -15.62
CA PRO A 37 2.87 1.40 -17.02
C PRO A 37 2.41 2.67 -17.75
N GLU A 38 1.69 3.57 -17.09
CA GLU A 38 1.07 4.73 -17.70
C GLU A 38 2.08 5.74 -18.24
N SER A 39 1.85 6.21 -19.48
CA SER A 39 2.62 7.25 -20.17
C SER A 39 1.82 7.79 -21.37
N PRO A 40 2.08 9.03 -21.85
CA PRO A 40 2.90 10.03 -21.17
C PRO A 40 2.18 10.65 -19.96
N LEU A 41 2.96 11.02 -18.96
CA LEU A 41 2.48 11.79 -17.81
C LEU A 41 2.96 13.24 -17.90
N LEU A 42 2.32 14.12 -17.12
CA LEU A 42 2.66 15.52 -16.99
C LEU A 42 4.12 15.69 -16.55
N LYS A 43 4.97 16.25 -17.42
CA LYS A 43 6.42 16.42 -17.19
C LYS A 43 6.75 17.72 -16.45
N GLU A 44 6.17 18.81 -16.91
CA GLU A 44 6.35 20.15 -16.33
C GLU A 44 5.13 20.52 -15.52
N TRP A 45 5.32 20.84 -14.25
CA TRP A 45 4.22 21.19 -13.39
C TRP A 45 4.01 22.72 -13.33
N PRO A 46 2.77 23.20 -13.27
CA PRO A 46 2.51 24.59 -12.92
C PRO A 46 3.19 24.97 -11.59
N SER A 47 3.43 26.26 -11.38
CA SER A 47 4.12 26.78 -10.18
C SER A 47 3.47 26.40 -8.85
N ASP A 48 2.18 26.14 -8.87
CA ASP A 48 1.34 25.70 -7.74
C ASP A 48 1.07 24.19 -7.74
N GLY A 49 1.73 23.45 -8.65
CA GLY A 49 1.66 22.00 -8.77
C GLY A 49 0.65 21.50 -9.80
N PRO A 50 0.43 20.17 -9.89
CA PRO A 50 -0.53 19.59 -10.79
C PRO A 50 -1.96 20.05 -10.52
N ASN A 51 -2.77 20.17 -11.56
CA ASN A 51 -4.14 20.67 -11.44
C ASN A 51 -4.99 19.75 -10.57
N LEU A 52 -5.51 20.30 -9.45
CA LEU A 52 -6.51 19.63 -8.63
C LEU A 52 -7.84 19.68 -9.36
N LEU A 53 -8.43 18.50 -9.65
CA LEU A 53 -9.71 18.39 -10.34
C LEU A 53 -10.88 18.40 -9.35
N TRP A 54 -10.79 17.58 -8.33
CA TRP A 54 -11.82 17.49 -7.31
C TRP A 54 -11.25 16.98 -5.97
N SER A 55 -11.98 17.22 -4.89
CA SER A 55 -11.75 16.58 -3.61
C SER A 55 -13.03 16.09 -2.97
N VAL A 56 -12.93 15.01 -2.20
CA VAL A 56 -14.04 14.45 -1.44
C VAL A 56 -13.64 14.29 0.02
N LYS A 57 -14.38 14.91 0.93
CA LYS A 57 -14.18 14.71 2.37
C LYS A 57 -14.42 13.25 2.72
N LYS A 58 -13.45 12.61 3.37
CA LYS A 58 -13.51 11.23 3.85
C LYS A 58 -13.41 11.16 5.38
N GLY A 59 -13.70 9.99 5.92
CA GLY A 59 -13.48 9.68 7.33
C GLY A 59 -12.06 9.15 7.61
N ALA A 60 -11.92 8.49 8.73
CA ALA A 60 -10.68 7.90 9.20
C ALA A 60 -10.24 6.71 8.33
N GLY A 61 -8.92 6.47 8.24
CA GLY A 61 -8.32 5.32 7.55
C GLY A 61 -7.15 5.70 6.67
N TYR A 62 -6.32 4.70 6.38
CA TYR A 62 -5.11 4.81 5.55
C TYR A 62 -5.18 3.96 4.28
N ALA A 63 -6.34 3.38 3.97
CA ALA A 63 -6.54 2.58 2.77
C ALA A 63 -6.34 3.44 1.51
N SER A 64 -5.53 2.98 0.57
CA SER A 64 -5.43 3.56 -0.78
C SER A 64 -6.70 3.27 -1.57
N PRO A 65 -7.18 4.16 -2.45
CA PRO A 65 -8.29 3.84 -3.33
C PRO A 65 -7.89 2.78 -4.37
N ALA A 66 -8.87 2.03 -4.85
CA ALA A 66 -8.72 1.20 -6.05
C ALA A 66 -9.47 1.84 -7.22
N VAL A 67 -8.88 1.77 -8.42
CA VAL A 67 -9.47 2.37 -9.63
C VAL A 67 -9.49 1.34 -10.75
N VAL A 68 -10.68 1.12 -11.33
CA VAL A 68 -10.89 0.17 -12.43
C VAL A 68 -11.89 0.77 -13.43
N GLY A 69 -11.44 0.97 -14.66
CA GLY A 69 -12.27 1.66 -15.64
C GLY A 69 -12.64 3.06 -15.16
N GLU A 70 -13.93 3.34 -15.18
CA GLU A 70 -14.51 4.59 -14.68
C GLU A 70 -14.82 4.57 -13.18
N TRP A 71 -14.55 3.45 -12.49
CA TRP A 71 -14.87 3.26 -11.08
C TRP A 71 -13.67 3.54 -10.18
N LEU A 72 -13.92 4.37 -9.16
CA LEU A 72 -13.04 4.52 -8.00
C LEU A 72 -13.74 3.94 -6.76
N VAL A 73 -13.05 3.10 -6.02
CA VAL A 73 -13.53 2.52 -4.76
C VAL A 73 -12.75 3.12 -3.60
N LEU A 74 -13.45 3.84 -2.73
CA LEU A 74 -12.93 4.44 -1.51
C LEU A 74 -13.39 3.62 -0.30
N PHE A 75 -12.46 3.24 0.59
CA PHE A 75 -12.74 2.54 1.83
C PHE A 75 -12.23 3.35 3.02
N HIS A 76 -13.14 3.78 3.89
CA HIS A 76 -12.84 4.61 5.04
C HIS A 76 -13.81 4.37 6.20
N ARG A 77 -13.63 5.04 7.33
CA ARG A 77 -14.56 4.96 8.46
C ARG A 77 -15.13 6.34 8.80
N MET A 78 -16.45 6.45 8.86
CA MET A 78 -17.18 7.66 9.22
C MET A 78 -18.36 7.30 10.13
N ASP A 79 -18.63 8.12 11.14
CA ASP A 79 -19.78 7.98 12.06
C ASP A 79 -19.93 6.58 12.67
N GLY A 80 -18.78 5.98 13.05
CA GLY A 80 -18.74 4.66 13.66
C GLY A 80 -18.87 3.47 12.71
N ASN A 81 -19.06 3.72 11.41
CA ASN A 81 -19.18 2.68 10.37
C ASN A 81 -17.95 2.63 9.47
N GLU A 82 -17.49 1.46 9.11
CA GLU A 82 -16.68 1.29 7.91
C GLU A 82 -17.58 1.43 6.69
N MET A 83 -17.12 2.20 5.71
CA MET A 83 -17.88 2.63 4.54
C MET A 83 -17.08 2.37 3.28
N VAL A 84 -17.70 1.70 2.32
CA VAL A 84 -17.21 1.51 0.96
C VAL A 84 -18.03 2.37 0.04
N GLU A 85 -17.38 3.21 -0.75
CA GLU A 85 -18.02 4.11 -1.67
C GLU A 85 -17.52 3.84 -3.09
N GLY A 86 -18.44 3.57 -4.03
CA GLY A 86 -18.16 3.53 -5.45
C GLY A 86 -18.43 4.90 -6.05
N MET A 87 -17.44 5.44 -6.71
CA MET A 87 -17.45 6.79 -7.24
C MET A 87 -17.04 6.77 -8.71
N ASP A 88 -17.43 7.78 -9.44
CA ASP A 88 -16.87 8.07 -10.75
C ASP A 88 -15.42 8.52 -10.58
N ALA A 89 -14.49 7.87 -11.26
CA ALA A 89 -13.05 8.11 -11.07
C ALA A 89 -12.65 9.51 -11.57
N GLU A 90 -13.23 10.00 -12.66
CA GLU A 90 -12.85 11.29 -13.26
C GLU A 90 -13.47 12.48 -12.54
N THR A 91 -14.70 12.33 -12.05
CA THR A 91 -15.45 13.44 -11.44
C THR A 91 -15.53 13.39 -9.93
N GLY A 92 -15.27 12.25 -9.29
CA GLY A 92 -15.45 12.05 -7.86
C GLY A 92 -16.92 11.96 -7.43
N GLU A 93 -17.86 11.83 -8.37
CA GLU A 93 -19.29 11.72 -8.09
C GLU A 93 -19.61 10.39 -7.42
N LEU A 94 -20.33 10.42 -6.29
CA LEU A 94 -20.77 9.21 -5.61
C LEU A 94 -21.86 8.48 -6.41
N LYS A 95 -21.62 7.23 -6.77
CA LYS A 95 -22.59 6.36 -7.44
C LYS A 95 -23.34 5.45 -6.46
N TRP A 96 -22.63 4.86 -5.49
CA TRP A 96 -23.21 4.01 -4.46
C TRP A 96 -22.36 4.02 -3.18
N LYS A 97 -22.96 3.60 -2.08
CA LYS A 97 -22.28 3.37 -0.81
C LYS A 97 -22.80 2.14 -0.09
N TYR A 98 -21.90 1.42 0.57
CA TYR A 98 -22.21 0.34 1.49
C TYR A 98 -21.53 0.60 2.82
N SER A 99 -22.18 0.32 3.94
CA SER A 99 -21.58 0.55 5.25
C SER A 99 -22.03 -0.47 6.29
N TYR A 100 -21.18 -0.72 7.28
CA TYR A 100 -21.49 -1.58 8.40
C TYR A 100 -20.84 -1.03 9.68
N PRO A 101 -21.46 -1.25 10.88
CA PRO A 101 -20.96 -0.72 12.14
C PRO A 101 -19.69 -1.45 12.58
N VAL A 102 -18.72 -0.68 13.09
CA VAL A 102 -17.44 -1.20 13.59
C VAL A 102 -17.10 -0.56 14.92
N GLN A 103 -16.84 -1.39 15.93
CA GLN A 103 -16.34 -0.96 17.23
C GLN A 103 -14.82 -1.18 17.29
N TYR A 104 -14.08 -0.15 16.94
CA TYR A 104 -12.63 -0.15 17.01
C TYR A 104 -12.11 1.20 17.51
N ARG A 105 -11.11 1.15 18.36
CA ARG A 105 -10.30 2.30 18.78
C ARG A 105 -8.84 1.91 18.67
N ASP A 106 -8.06 2.72 17.97
CA ASP A 106 -6.62 2.52 17.91
C ASP A 106 -5.98 2.70 19.28
N ARG A 107 -5.07 1.80 19.64
CA ARG A 107 -4.43 1.76 20.97
C ARG A 107 -3.51 2.95 21.20
N TYR A 108 -2.92 3.47 20.15
CA TYR A 108 -1.91 4.54 20.20
C TYR A 108 -2.44 5.89 19.74
N GLY A 109 -3.72 5.98 19.42
CA GLY A 109 -4.37 7.23 19.01
C GLY A 109 -4.27 7.56 17.53
N TYR A 110 -3.79 6.62 16.70
CA TYR A 110 -3.82 6.77 15.25
C TYR A 110 -5.24 6.64 14.69
N SER A 111 -5.38 6.88 13.39
CA SER A 111 -6.67 6.75 12.71
C SER A 111 -7.34 5.40 12.99
N ALA A 112 -8.62 5.42 13.36
CA ALA A 112 -9.41 4.25 13.72
C ALA A 112 -10.16 3.62 12.53
N GLY A 113 -9.81 3.97 11.30
CA GLY A 113 -10.39 3.43 10.08
C GLY A 113 -9.56 2.30 9.45
N PRO A 114 -10.01 1.79 8.31
CA PRO A 114 -9.35 0.70 7.59
C PRO A 114 -7.94 1.10 7.12
N ARG A 115 -7.07 0.11 7.08
CA ARG A 115 -5.69 0.22 6.59
C ARG A 115 -5.47 -0.58 5.32
N ALA A 116 -6.20 -1.70 5.19
CA ALA A 116 -6.19 -2.49 3.97
C ALA A 116 -6.99 -1.79 2.87
N SER A 117 -6.39 -1.72 1.70
CA SER A 117 -6.99 -1.11 0.50
C SER A 117 -8.01 -2.05 -0.14
N PRO A 118 -9.02 -1.54 -0.86
CA PRO A 118 -9.89 -2.36 -1.68
C PRO A 118 -9.10 -3.14 -2.73
N VAL A 119 -9.62 -4.31 -3.07
CA VAL A 119 -9.21 -5.09 -4.25
C VAL A 119 -10.41 -5.19 -5.16
N VAL A 120 -10.24 -4.86 -6.43
CA VAL A 120 -11.30 -4.98 -7.46
C VAL A 120 -10.88 -6.00 -8.48
N ASP A 121 -11.73 -6.98 -8.74
CA ASP A 121 -11.48 -8.00 -9.75
C ASP A 121 -12.79 -8.52 -10.37
N GLN A 122 -12.85 -8.51 -11.70
CA GLN A 122 -13.98 -9.05 -12.48
C GLN A 122 -15.36 -8.61 -11.93
N GLY A 123 -15.54 -7.30 -11.72
CA GLY A 123 -16.79 -6.72 -11.25
C GLY A 123 -17.12 -6.91 -9.77
N LEU A 124 -16.18 -7.43 -8.98
CA LEU A 124 -16.32 -7.58 -7.53
C LEU A 124 -15.32 -6.72 -6.77
N VAL A 125 -15.77 -6.17 -5.66
CA VAL A 125 -14.98 -5.35 -4.72
C VAL A 125 -14.79 -6.12 -3.43
N TYR A 126 -13.54 -6.24 -2.97
CA TYR A 126 -13.20 -6.90 -1.71
C TYR A 126 -12.57 -5.91 -0.76
N VAL A 127 -13.08 -5.81 0.47
CA VAL A 127 -12.53 -4.97 1.52
C VAL A 127 -12.33 -5.76 2.80
N HIS A 128 -11.14 -5.58 3.41
CA HIS A 128 -10.77 -6.19 4.68
C HIS A 128 -10.77 -5.12 5.78
N GLY A 129 -11.80 -5.13 6.61
CA GLY A 129 -12.01 -4.14 7.67
C GLY A 129 -11.01 -4.26 8.81
N VAL A 130 -10.85 -3.17 9.58
CA VAL A 130 -9.89 -3.07 10.71
C VAL A 130 -10.12 -4.11 11.81
N THR A 131 -11.33 -4.66 11.91
CA THR A 131 -11.72 -5.72 12.84
C THR A 131 -11.87 -7.08 12.15
N ALA A 132 -11.19 -7.31 11.03
CA ALA A 132 -11.21 -8.55 10.24
C ALA A 132 -12.60 -8.93 9.67
N TRP A 133 -13.48 -7.95 9.44
CA TRP A 133 -14.61 -8.17 8.55
C TRP A 133 -14.09 -8.28 7.12
N MET A 134 -14.48 -9.35 6.42
CA MET A 134 -14.20 -9.50 5.00
C MET A 134 -15.50 -9.36 4.22
N THR A 135 -15.57 -8.37 3.34
CA THR A 135 -16.79 -7.99 2.61
C THR A 135 -16.53 -8.04 1.11
N CYS A 136 -17.44 -8.64 0.37
CA CYS A 136 -17.48 -8.63 -1.09
C CYS A 136 -18.73 -7.92 -1.57
N LEU A 137 -18.56 -6.94 -2.45
CA LEU A 137 -19.63 -6.15 -3.04
C LEU A 137 -19.58 -6.29 -4.57
N ASP A 138 -20.69 -6.08 -5.22
CA ASP A 138 -20.79 -5.87 -6.66
C ASP A 138 -20.28 -4.46 -7.00
N LEU A 139 -19.38 -4.32 -7.97
CA LEU A 139 -18.74 -3.06 -8.33
C LEU A 139 -19.72 -2.01 -8.87
N GLU A 140 -20.67 -2.43 -9.70
CA GLU A 140 -21.58 -1.49 -10.37
C GLU A 140 -22.67 -0.98 -9.44
N THR A 141 -23.14 -1.83 -8.52
CA THR A 141 -24.34 -1.53 -7.71
C THR A 141 -24.06 -1.32 -6.22
N GLY A 142 -22.85 -1.68 -5.74
CA GLY A 142 -22.52 -1.66 -4.31
C GLY A 142 -23.30 -2.69 -3.48
N LYS A 143 -24.04 -3.61 -4.11
CA LYS A 143 -24.81 -4.63 -3.40
C LYS A 143 -23.90 -5.66 -2.76
N LEU A 144 -24.28 -6.06 -1.54
CA LEU A 144 -23.59 -7.12 -0.81
C LEU A 144 -23.71 -8.46 -1.53
N VAL A 145 -22.55 -9.06 -1.88
CA VAL A 145 -22.47 -10.42 -2.43
C VAL A 145 -22.29 -11.41 -1.28
N TRP A 146 -21.29 -11.18 -0.43
CA TRP A 146 -21.09 -11.91 0.82
C TRP A 146 -20.29 -11.10 1.83
N GLN A 147 -20.46 -11.43 3.11
CA GLN A 147 -19.70 -10.83 4.21
C GLN A 147 -19.42 -11.85 5.30
N ARG A 148 -18.24 -11.79 5.92
CA ARG A 148 -17.82 -12.69 7.00
C ARG A 148 -17.15 -11.93 8.14
N ASP A 149 -17.49 -12.29 9.37
CA ASP A 149 -16.81 -11.85 10.59
C ASP A 149 -15.70 -12.86 10.95
N LEU A 150 -14.53 -12.68 10.36
CA LEU A 150 -13.39 -13.59 10.55
C LEU A 150 -12.84 -13.53 11.99
N THR A 151 -13.10 -12.45 12.73
CA THR A 151 -12.73 -12.36 14.15
C THR A 151 -13.49 -13.38 14.98
N LYS A 152 -14.79 -13.54 14.74
CA LYS A 152 -15.58 -14.55 15.44
C LYS A 152 -15.26 -15.96 14.99
N GLU A 153 -15.11 -16.16 13.67
CA GLU A 153 -14.91 -17.48 13.09
C GLU A 153 -13.55 -18.09 13.45
N TYR A 154 -12.48 -17.28 13.45
CA TYR A 154 -11.10 -17.74 13.67
C TYR A 154 -10.50 -17.23 14.98
N GLN A 155 -11.28 -16.55 15.83
CA GLN A 155 -10.81 -15.99 17.10
C GLN A 155 -9.56 -15.10 16.90
N VAL A 156 -9.59 -14.24 15.87
CA VAL A 156 -8.47 -13.38 15.52
C VAL A 156 -8.19 -12.41 16.68
N PRO A 157 -6.96 -12.40 17.22
CA PRO A 157 -6.62 -11.51 18.32
C PRO A 157 -6.63 -10.04 17.85
N ARG A 158 -6.87 -9.15 18.81
CA ARG A 158 -6.79 -7.71 18.57
C ARG A 158 -5.33 -7.28 18.52
N TYR A 159 -4.82 -7.06 17.33
CA TYR A 159 -3.48 -6.51 17.09
C TYR A 159 -3.40 -5.01 17.40
N PHE A 160 -2.17 -4.46 17.52
CA PHE A 160 -1.93 -3.05 17.88
C PHE A 160 -2.72 -2.07 17.02
N PHE A 161 -2.68 -2.27 15.70
CA PHE A 161 -3.28 -1.38 14.70
C PHE A 161 -4.49 -2.01 13.99
N GLY A 162 -5.10 -3.06 14.55
CA GLY A 162 -6.14 -3.83 13.88
C GLY A 162 -5.62 -4.64 12.71
N LYS A 163 -6.44 -4.86 11.68
CA LYS A 163 -6.01 -5.50 10.43
C LYS A 163 -5.53 -4.46 9.44
N GLY A 164 -4.37 -4.68 8.84
CA GLY A 164 -3.77 -3.75 7.90
C GLY A 164 -3.16 -4.41 6.65
N SER A 165 -2.98 -5.73 6.67
CA SER A 165 -2.54 -6.48 5.51
C SER A 165 -3.63 -6.49 4.44
N ASN A 166 -3.28 -6.10 3.22
CA ASN A 166 -4.18 -6.17 2.08
C ASN A 166 -4.41 -7.63 1.67
N PRO A 167 -5.64 -8.00 1.29
CA PRO A 167 -5.87 -9.28 0.63
C PRO A 167 -5.22 -9.29 -0.75
N ILE A 168 -4.85 -10.48 -1.24
CA ILE A 168 -4.40 -10.67 -2.61
C ILE A 168 -5.22 -11.75 -3.29
N LEU A 169 -5.48 -11.57 -4.59
CA LEU A 169 -6.28 -12.49 -5.36
C LEU A 169 -5.41 -13.27 -6.35
N ALA A 170 -5.50 -14.60 -6.30
CA ALA A 170 -4.83 -15.52 -7.21
C ALA A 170 -5.76 -16.67 -7.61
N ASP A 171 -5.98 -16.87 -8.91
CA ASP A 171 -6.74 -18.00 -9.48
C ASP A 171 -8.12 -18.23 -8.82
N GLY A 172 -8.83 -17.13 -8.51
CA GLY A 172 -10.14 -17.19 -7.86
C GLY A 172 -10.11 -17.40 -6.34
N ILE A 173 -8.92 -17.41 -5.75
CA ILE A 173 -8.71 -17.51 -4.30
C ILE A 173 -8.27 -16.15 -3.75
N LEU A 174 -9.01 -15.65 -2.78
CA LEU A 174 -8.67 -14.46 -2.01
C LEU A 174 -7.84 -14.89 -0.79
N VAL A 175 -6.56 -14.53 -0.79
CA VAL A 175 -5.60 -14.90 0.26
C VAL A 175 -5.54 -13.79 1.31
N LEU A 176 -5.59 -14.18 2.59
CA LEU A 176 -5.57 -13.27 3.74
C LEU A 176 -4.50 -13.66 4.75
N ASN A 177 -3.72 -12.68 5.21
CA ASN A 177 -2.85 -12.80 6.37
C ASN A 177 -3.70 -12.62 7.62
N LEU A 178 -4.24 -13.71 8.16
CA LEU A 178 -5.30 -13.68 9.16
C LEU A 178 -4.78 -13.68 10.60
N GLY A 179 -3.92 -14.64 10.95
CA GLY A 179 -3.38 -14.79 12.29
C GLY A 179 -4.40 -15.15 13.35
N GLY A 180 -5.22 -16.15 13.10
CA GLY A 180 -6.20 -16.67 14.06
C GLY A 180 -5.57 -17.37 15.27
N ALA A 181 -6.30 -17.45 16.39
CA ALA A 181 -5.78 -17.92 17.67
C ALA A 181 -5.36 -19.40 17.68
N LYS A 182 -5.91 -20.23 16.78
CA LYS A 182 -5.63 -21.67 16.70
C LYS A 182 -4.52 -22.00 15.67
N GLY A 183 -3.65 -21.04 15.39
CA GLY A 183 -2.62 -21.19 14.37
C GLY A 183 -3.14 -21.07 12.94
N ASP A 184 -4.34 -20.52 12.74
CA ASP A 184 -4.90 -20.20 11.42
C ASP A 184 -4.17 -18.98 10.85
N CYS A 185 -2.93 -19.19 10.40
CA CYS A 185 -1.99 -18.14 10.04
C CYS A 185 -2.45 -17.41 8.77
N LEU A 186 -2.68 -18.16 7.70
CA LEU A 186 -3.16 -17.67 6.40
C LEU A 186 -4.39 -18.46 5.98
N ILE A 187 -5.31 -17.80 5.27
CA ILE A 187 -6.49 -18.46 4.70
C ILE A 187 -6.69 -18.09 3.24
N GLY A 188 -7.22 -19.02 2.47
CA GLY A 188 -7.73 -18.81 1.13
C GLY A 188 -9.24 -18.92 1.08
N LEU A 189 -9.90 -17.90 0.57
CA LEU A 189 -11.35 -17.85 0.39
C LEU A 189 -11.70 -17.93 -1.09
N ASN A 190 -12.73 -18.67 -1.43
CA ASN A 190 -13.32 -18.59 -2.77
C ASN A 190 -13.88 -17.18 -3.00
N ARG A 191 -13.44 -16.50 -4.04
CA ARG A 191 -13.74 -15.09 -4.28
C ARG A 191 -15.24 -14.79 -4.44
N THR A 192 -16.01 -15.71 -5.05
CA THR A 192 -17.45 -15.51 -5.34
C THR A 192 -18.37 -15.88 -4.19
N THR A 193 -17.97 -16.87 -3.38
CA THR A 193 -18.82 -17.38 -2.31
C THR A 193 -18.38 -17.00 -0.91
N GLY A 194 -17.15 -16.50 -0.77
CA GLY A 194 -16.51 -16.24 0.52
C GLY A 194 -16.18 -17.49 1.34
N LYS A 195 -16.48 -18.70 0.86
CA LYS A 195 -16.20 -19.94 1.58
C LYS A 195 -14.69 -20.19 1.69
N THR A 196 -14.25 -20.67 2.85
CA THR A 196 -12.85 -21.08 3.04
C THR A 196 -12.54 -22.28 2.17
N VAL A 197 -11.49 -22.18 1.36
CA VAL A 197 -10.97 -23.24 0.50
C VAL A 197 -9.86 -23.98 1.22
N TRP A 198 -8.95 -23.24 1.86
CA TRP A 198 -7.84 -23.82 2.61
C TRP A 198 -7.46 -22.90 3.80
N VAL A 199 -6.78 -23.50 4.77
CA VAL A 199 -6.16 -22.84 5.93
C VAL A 199 -4.73 -23.33 6.04
N LEU A 200 -3.76 -22.44 5.92
CA LEU A 200 -2.36 -22.73 6.20
C LEU A 200 -2.10 -22.49 7.69
N LYS A 201 -1.78 -23.58 8.40
CA LYS A 201 -1.48 -23.55 9.82
C LYS A 201 -0.01 -23.22 10.08
N ASP A 202 0.22 -22.25 10.95
CA ASP A 202 1.54 -21.97 11.55
C ASP A 202 1.35 -21.31 12.92
N GLU A 203 2.36 -21.40 13.78
CA GLU A 203 2.38 -20.72 15.08
C GLU A 203 2.58 -19.21 14.97
N TRP A 204 2.91 -18.70 13.79
CA TRP A 204 3.10 -17.29 13.52
C TRP A 204 1.75 -16.59 13.36
N GLY A 205 1.61 -15.42 14.01
CA GLY A 205 0.44 -14.57 13.85
C GLY A 205 0.49 -13.75 12.56
N ALA A 206 -0.53 -12.94 12.32
CA ALA A 206 -0.52 -12.01 11.20
C ALA A 206 0.46 -10.86 11.43
N SER A 207 1.06 -10.37 10.35
CA SER A 207 1.72 -9.07 10.28
C SER A 207 0.80 -8.03 9.63
N TYR A 208 1.30 -6.82 9.43
CA TYR A 208 0.66 -5.77 8.62
C TYR A 208 1.14 -5.79 7.16
N SER A 209 2.15 -6.62 6.86
CA SER A 209 2.68 -6.80 5.52
C SER A 209 1.67 -7.49 4.62
N SER A 210 1.46 -6.94 3.44
CA SER A 210 0.59 -7.52 2.42
C SER A 210 1.30 -8.68 1.71
N PRO A 211 0.62 -9.80 1.46
CA PRO A 211 1.13 -10.84 0.59
C PRO A 211 1.36 -10.32 -0.82
N THR A 212 2.31 -10.91 -1.53
CA THR A 212 2.60 -10.62 -2.94
C THR A 212 2.63 -11.91 -3.77
N LEU A 213 2.34 -11.81 -5.05
CA LEU A 213 2.43 -12.94 -5.98
C LEU A 213 3.78 -12.93 -6.70
N ALA A 214 4.29 -14.13 -6.96
CA ALA A 214 5.50 -14.32 -7.73
C ALA A 214 5.41 -15.59 -8.59
N THR A 215 6.26 -15.66 -9.60
CA THR A 215 6.57 -16.91 -10.29
C THR A 215 8.02 -17.26 -10.00
N ILE A 216 8.24 -18.32 -9.23
CA ILE A 216 9.57 -18.79 -8.84
C ILE A 216 9.82 -20.13 -9.53
N HIS A 217 10.85 -20.22 -10.36
CA HIS A 217 11.19 -21.41 -11.16
C HIS A 217 9.98 -22.02 -11.90
N GLY A 218 9.14 -21.14 -12.50
CA GLY A 218 7.96 -21.55 -13.26
C GLY A 218 6.73 -21.91 -12.41
N ARG A 219 6.83 -21.93 -11.07
CA ARG A 219 5.71 -22.18 -10.18
C ARG A 219 5.14 -20.85 -9.66
N LYS A 220 3.83 -20.65 -9.80
CA LYS A 220 3.11 -19.54 -9.18
C LYS A 220 3.09 -19.75 -7.68
N VAL A 221 3.50 -18.74 -6.91
CA VAL A 221 3.55 -18.77 -5.46
C VAL A 221 3.04 -17.45 -4.86
N CYS A 222 2.62 -17.53 -3.61
CA CYS A 222 2.35 -16.38 -2.79
C CYS A 222 3.43 -16.24 -1.71
N LEU A 223 3.94 -15.03 -1.53
CA LEU A 223 4.91 -14.64 -0.52
C LEU A 223 4.18 -13.89 0.58
N ALA A 224 4.24 -14.36 1.82
CA ALA A 224 3.64 -13.65 2.95
C ALA A 224 4.66 -13.51 4.10
N LEU A 225 4.96 -12.28 4.47
CA LEU A 225 5.73 -12.01 5.68
C LEU A 225 4.75 -11.99 6.85
N THR A 226 4.87 -12.96 7.75
CA THR A 226 3.99 -13.17 8.89
C THR A 226 4.70 -12.91 10.21
N GLY A 227 3.97 -12.81 11.29
CA GLY A 227 4.55 -12.57 12.60
C GLY A 227 3.84 -11.47 13.36
N GLY A 228 2.83 -11.85 14.12
CA GLY A 228 2.07 -10.96 15.00
C GLY A 228 2.82 -10.62 16.29
N GLU A 229 2.10 -9.89 17.14
CA GLU A 229 2.54 -9.52 18.47
C GLU A 229 2.60 -10.77 19.35
N SER A 230 3.78 -11.33 19.54
CA SER A 230 4.01 -12.57 20.30
C SER A 230 5.21 -12.46 21.24
N LYS A 231 5.17 -13.19 22.34
CA LYS A 231 6.28 -13.31 23.30
C LYS A 231 6.62 -14.79 23.48
N PRO A 232 7.81 -15.26 23.04
CA PRO A 232 8.80 -14.49 22.29
C PRO A 232 8.31 -14.09 20.90
N ALA A 233 8.92 -13.05 20.31
CA ALA A 233 8.59 -12.60 18.97
C ALA A 233 8.91 -13.68 17.93
N LYS A 234 7.89 -14.09 17.17
CA LYS A 234 7.98 -15.14 16.16
C LYS A 234 7.40 -14.63 14.84
N GLY A 235 7.98 -15.05 13.73
CA GLY A 235 7.54 -14.66 12.39
C GLY A 235 8.57 -14.93 11.33
N GLY A 236 8.21 -14.63 10.09
CA GLY A 236 9.08 -14.77 8.94
C GLY A 236 8.33 -14.91 7.63
N LEU A 237 9.05 -15.30 6.60
CA LEU A 237 8.50 -15.53 5.28
C LEU A 237 7.87 -16.93 5.19
N LEU A 238 6.63 -16.97 4.74
CA LEU A 238 5.98 -18.15 4.21
C LEU A 238 5.85 -18.02 2.70
N VAL A 239 6.30 -19.02 1.97
CA VAL A 239 6.04 -19.18 0.53
C VAL A 239 5.14 -20.38 0.35
N PHE A 240 4.07 -20.21 -0.38
CA PHE A 240 3.06 -21.26 -0.53
C PHE A 240 2.34 -21.16 -1.88
N ASP A 241 1.72 -22.25 -2.27
CA ASP A 241 0.84 -22.34 -3.43
C ASP A 241 -0.48 -21.59 -3.10
N PRO A 242 -0.84 -20.52 -3.81
CA PRO A 242 -2.04 -19.75 -3.48
C PRO A 242 -3.34 -20.50 -3.75
N ALA A 243 -3.36 -21.51 -4.63
CA ALA A 243 -4.55 -22.28 -4.94
C ALA A 243 -4.88 -23.32 -3.86
N THR A 244 -3.87 -23.89 -3.20
CA THR A 244 -4.02 -25.01 -2.26
C THR A 244 -3.66 -24.68 -0.82
N GLY A 245 -2.90 -23.61 -0.60
CA GLY A 245 -2.30 -23.30 0.70
C GLY A 245 -1.12 -24.21 1.09
N GLU A 246 -0.61 -25.03 0.16
CA GLU A 246 0.57 -25.87 0.39
C GLU A 246 1.80 -25.02 0.69
N ARG A 247 2.39 -25.18 1.88
CA ARG A 247 3.59 -24.44 2.26
C ARG A 247 4.83 -25.04 1.58
N LEU A 248 5.57 -24.21 0.84
CA LEU A 248 6.79 -24.56 0.13
C LEU A 248 8.03 -24.12 0.90
N VAL A 249 7.98 -22.91 1.52
CA VAL A 249 9.08 -22.36 2.30
C VAL A 249 8.55 -21.87 3.65
N ARG A 250 9.36 -22.07 4.69
CA ARG A 250 9.21 -21.44 6.01
C ARG A 250 10.58 -20.92 6.45
N PHE A 251 10.77 -19.61 6.33
CA PHE A 251 12.03 -18.95 6.69
C PHE A 251 11.81 -18.02 7.90
N PRO A 252 12.30 -18.41 9.12
CA PRO A 252 12.19 -17.59 10.31
C PRO A 252 13.00 -16.30 10.18
N TRP A 253 12.31 -15.17 10.14
CA TRP A 253 12.94 -13.87 10.02
C TRP A 253 12.04 -12.78 10.59
N ARG A 254 12.35 -12.29 11.81
CA ARG A 254 11.59 -11.27 12.51
C ARG A 254 12.48 -10.55 13.52
N SER A 255 12.16 -9.29 13.85
CA SER A 255 12.72 -8.58 14.99
C SER A 255 12.42 -9.30 16.30
N ARG A 256 13.34 -9.21 17.25
CA ARG A 256 13.12 -9.70 18.62
C ARG A 256 12.20 -8.78 19.44
N LYS A 257 11.89 -7.59 18.92
CA LYS A 257 11.03 -6.62 19.59
C LYS A 257 9.56 -7.03 19.48
N TYR A 258 8.91 -7.12 20.62
CA TYR A 258 7.48 -7.46 20.68
C TYR A 258 6.61 -6.48 19.87
N GLU A 259 6.93 -5.18 19.96
CA GLU A 259 6.20 -4.10 19.31
C GLU A 259 6.46 -3.98 17.81
N SER A 260 7.21 -4.88 17.21
CA SER A 260 7.49 -4.83 15.78
C SER A 260 6.22 -4.93 14.95
N ALA A 261 5.93 -3.87 14.22
CA ALA A 261 4.85 -3.79 13.26
C ALA A 261 5.40 -4.01 11.85
N THR A 262 5.69 -5.26 11.49
CA THR A 262 6.17 -5.64 10.17
C THR A 262 5.12 -5.32 9.12
N ALA A 263 5.41 -4.41 8.19
CA ALA A 263 4.43 -3.92 7.22
C ALA A 263 4.97 -3.78 5.78
N CYS A 264 6.30 -3.75 5.57
CA CYS A 264 6.88 -3.79 4.23
C CYS A 264 6.52 -5.12 3.55
N PRO A 265 5.94 -5.13 2.34
CA PRO A 265 5.65 -6.37 1.62
C PRO A 265 6.94 -7.08 1.16
N PRO A 266 6.94 -8.41 1.02
CA PRO A 266 8.02 -9.14 0.35
C PRO A 266 8.12 -8.69 -1.10
N ILE A 267 9.35 -8.50 -1.62
CA ILE A 267 9.56 -8.12 -3.01
C ILE A 267 10.26 -9.25 -3.74
N HIS A 268 9.63 -9.75 -4.81
CA HIS A 268 10.24 -10.69 -5.73
C HIS A 268 11.16 -9.94 -6.70
N LEU A 269 12.43 -10.37 -6.77
CA LEU A 269 13.48 -9.72 -7.57
C LEU A 269 13.85 -10.51 -8.84
N GLY A 270 13.08 -11.55 -9.16
CA GLY A 270 13.36 -12.49 -10.25
C GLY A 270 14.16 -13.72 -9.80
N ASP A 271 14.10 -14.79 -10.61
CA ASP A 271 14.92 -16.00 -10.46
C ASP A 271 15.02 -16.62 -9.05
N GLY A 272 13.95 -16.50 -8.25
CA GLY A 272 13.93 -17.02 -6.88
C GLY A 272 14.48 -16.04 -5.83
N TYR A 273 14.96 -14.87 -6.21
CA TYR A 273 15.40 -13.85 -5.26
C TYR A 273 14.23 -13.10 -4.63
N VAL A 274 14.26 -12.99 -3.29
CA VAL A 274 13.23 -12.31 -2.50
C VAL A 274 13.88 -11.36 -1.51
N PHE A 275 13.45 -10.10 -1.53
CA PHE A 275 13.85 -9.10 -0.54
C PHE A 275 12.80 -8.98 0.56
N LEU A 276 13.28 -8.94 1.82
CA LEU A 276 12.47 -8.69 3.02
C LEU A 276 13.07 -7.53 3.79
N SER A 277 12.22 -6.71 4.39
CA SER A 277 12.66 -5.60 5.24
C SER A 277 11.77 -5.37 6.45
N GLU A 278 12.41 -4.98 7.57
CA GLU A 278 11.77 -4.65 8.83
C GLU A 278 12.61 -3.64 9.60
N CYS A 279 12.03 -2.51 10.03
CA CYS A 279 12.80 -1.42 10.63
C CYS A 279 13.14 -1.59 12.13
N TYR A 280 12.57 -2.54 12.84
CA TYR A 280 12.73 -2.71 14.30
C TYR A 280 14.05 -3.40 14.69
N ASP A 281 15.19 -2.82 14.29
CA ASP A 281 16.56 -3.33 14.48
C ASP A 281 16.81 -4.69 13.79
N LYS A 282 15.96 -5.04 12.81
CA LYS A 282 16.12 -6.25 12.01
C LYS A 282 16.84 -5.97 10.69
N GLY A 283 16.49 -4.87 10.02
CA GLY A 283 17.08 -4.47 8.76
C GLY A 283 16.45 -5.15 7.56
N SER A 284 17.26 -5.48 6.58
CA SER A 284 16.85 -6.14 5.33
C SER A 284 17.67 -7.39 5.05
N VAL A 285 17.07 -8.28 4.26
CA VAL A 285 17.70 -9.52 3.79
C VAL A 285 17.26 -9.80 2.36
N VAL A 286 18.17 -10.31 1.54
CA VAL A 286 17.85 -10.98 0.27
C VAL A 286 18.08 -12.46 0.44
N LEU A 287 17.07 -13.23 0.07
CA LEU A 287 17.09 -14.68 0.01
C LEU A 287 17.16 -15.13 -1.44
N ASN A 288 17.85 -16.24 -1.69
CA ASN A 288 17.69 -17.03 -2.89
C ASN A 288 16.90 -18.30 -2.55
N ILE A 289 15.80 -18.51 -3.24
CA ILE A 289 14.96 -19.70 -3.16
C ILE A 289 15.27 -20.56 -4.39
N SER A 290 15.84 -21.73 -4.18
CA SER A 290 16.21 -22.67 -5.25
C SER A 290 14.99 -23.39 -5.85
N ALA A 291 15.21 -24.18 -6.90
CA ALA A 291 14.15 -24.90 -7.60
C ALA A 291 13.47 -25.97 -6.73
N ASP A 292 14.14 -26.49 -5.72
CA ASP A 292 13.60 -27.40 -4.70
C ASP A 292 13.02 -26.68 -3.47
N PHE A 293 12.87 -25.36 -3.56
CA PHE A 293 12.36 -24.48 -2.49
C PHE A 293 13.20 -24.47 -1.20
N THR A 294 14.49 -24.81 -1.27
CA THR A 294 15.44 -24.49 -0.20
C THR A 294 15.82 -23.01 -0.25
N THR A 295 16.23 -22.45 0.88
CA THR A 295 16.53 -21.02 1.02
C THR A 295 17.96 -20.79 1.43
N GLU A 296 18.63 -19.82 0.81
CA GLU A 296 19.94 -19.33 1.16
C GLU A 296 19.89 -17.81 1.39
N VAL A 297 20.59 -17.34 2.42
CA VAL A 297 20.77 -15.89 2.64
C VAL A 297 21.90 -15.40 1.74
N VAL A 298 21.56 -14.52 0.79
CA VAL A 298 22.54 -13.88 -0.10
C VAL A 298 23.30 -12.80 0.64
N TRP A 299 22.56 -11.92 1.32
CA TRP A 299 23.12 -10.91 2.21
C TRP A 299 22.07 -10.44 3.24
N GLN A 300 22.55 -9.79 4.29
CA GLN A 300 21.74 -9.14 5.32
C GLN A 300 22.37 -7.82 5.74
N ASN A 301 21.54 -6.77 5.95
CA ASN A 301 21.99 -5.46 6.40
C ASN A 301 21.04 -4.90 7.47
N GLN A 302 21.51 -4.84 8.73
CA GLN A 302 20.72 -4.35 9.85
C GLN A 302 20.43 -2.83 9.81
N LYS A 303 21.25 -2.05 9.07
CA LYS A 303 21.11 -0.60 8.97
C LYS A 303 20.14 -0.15 7.87
N LEU A 304 19.63 -1.09 7.10
CA LEU A 304 18.67 -0.85 6.02
C LEU A 304 17.33 -1.44 6.43
N GLY A 305 16.45 -0.66 7.03
CA GLY A 305 15.16 -1.16 7.54
C GLY A 305 14.01 -0.28 7.10
N ILE A 306 13.07 -0.87 6.34
CA ILE A 306 11.86 -0.21 5.84
C ILE A 306 10.73 -0.45 6.83
N HIS A 307 9.87 0.56 7.06
CA HIS A 307 8.73 0.43 7.96
C HIS A 307 7.50 -0.16 7.24
N TRP A 308 6.86 0.61 6.33
CA TRP A 308 5.66 0.14 5.59
C TRP A 308 5.72 0.40 4.09
N MET A 309 6.68 1.21 3.63
CA MET A 309 6.78 1.57 2.22
C MET A 309 7.18 0.37 1.39
N THR A 310 6.70 0.34 0.16
CA THR A 310 7.11 -0.65 -0.83
C THR A 310 8.35 -0.13 -1.54
N PRO A 311 9.51 -0.81 -1.46
CA PRO A 311 10.67 -0.44 -2.25
C PRO A 311 10.44 -0.81 -3.71
N ILE A 312 11.03 -0.02 -4.61
CA ILE A 312 10.92 -0.17 -6.05
C ILE A 312 12.20 -0.79 -6.60
N GLU A 313 12.07 -1.94 -7.29
CA GLU A 313 13.15 -2.53 -8.06
C GLU A 313 13.21 -1.89 -9.45
N LYS A 314 14.38 -1.45 -9.85
CA LYS A 314 14.66 -0.92 -11.19
C LYS A 314 16.07 -1.31 -11.61
N GLU A 315 16.18 -2.09 -12.68
CA GLU A 315 17.45 -2.38 -13.37
C GLU A 315 18.56 -2.94 -12.48
N GLY A 316 18.21 -3.80 -11.53
CA GLY A 316 19.17 -4.42 -10.61
C GLY A 316 19.38 -3.66 -9.30
N PHE A 317 18.65 -2.57 -9.09
CA PHE A 317 18.73 -1.75 -7.89
C PHE A 317 17.38 -1.67 -7.17
N LEU A 318 17.43 -1.59 -5.84
CA LEU A 318 16.27 -1.29 -5.01
C LEU A 318 16.38 0.15 -4.51
N TYR A 319 15.29 0.88 -4.68
CA TYR A 319 15.08 2.22 -4.14
C TYR A 319 13.96 2.17 -3.11
N GLY A 320 14.19 2.76 -1.95
CA GLY A 320 13.21 2.73 -0.88
C GLY A 320 13.53 3.76 0.20
N VAL A 321 12.70 3.78 1.25
CA VAL A 321 12.89 4.67 2.39
C VAL A 321 13.16 3.84 3.64
N SER A 322 14.35 4.00 4.20
CA SER A 322 14.78 3.35 5.44
C SER A 322 14.51 4.27 6.63
N GLY A 323 13.93 3.73 7.69
CA GLY A 323 13.71 4.44 8.94
C GLY A 323 12.34 4.16 9.57
N ARG A 324 12.33 4.15 10.91
CA ARG A 324 11.10 3.93 11.69
C ARG A 324 10.34 5.23 11.98
N HIS A 325 11.07 6.31 12.16
CA HIS A 325 10.53 7.61 12.57
C HIS A 325 10.71 8.63 11.44
N GLN A 326 9.92 9.69 11.47
CA GLN A 326 10.05 10.80 10.53
C GLN A 326 11.49 11.36 10.54
N GLN A 327 12.01 11.66 11.73
CA GLN A 327 13.41 12.02 11.87
C GLN A 327 14.31 10.82 11.63
N GLY A 328 15.32 10.99 10.75
CA GLY A 328 16.27 9.94 10.38
C GLY A 328 15.74 8.95 9.34
N ALA A 329 14.59 9.25 8.69
CA ALA A 329 14.20 8.54 7.49
C ALA A 329 15.04 9.00 6.30
N GLU A 330 15.60 8.05 5.55
CA GLU A 330 16.53 8.29 4.45
C GLU A 330 16.12 7.46 3.23
N VAL A 331 16.13 8.07 2.06
CA VAL A 331 16.01 7.35 0.79
C VAL A 331 17.31 6.62 0.51
N PHE A 332 17.24 5.44 -0.06
CA PHE A 332 18.42 4.64 -0.38
C PHE A 332 18.37 4.05 -1.78
N CYS A 333 19.56 3.78 -2.32
CA CYS A 333 19.78 2.91 -3.47
C CYS A 333 20.71 1.77 -3.05
N VAL A 334 20.30 0.52 -3.30
CA VAL A 334 21.11 -0.68 -3.06
C VAL A 334 21.12 -1.59 -4.28
N GLU A 335 22.29 -2.06 -4.68
CA GLU A 335 22.43 -3.13 -5.66
C GLU A 335 21.96 -4.44 -5.01
N TRP A 336 20.82 -4.95 -5.44
CA TRP A 336 20.15 -6.01 -4.69
C TRP A 336 20.85 -7.37 -4.78
N LYS A 337 21.69 -7.62 -5.80
CA LYS A 337 22.48 -8.86 -5.89
C LYS A 337 23.61 -8.93 -4.89
N SER A 338 24.31 -7.84 -4.64
CA SER A 338 25.46 -7.77 -3.73
C SER A 338 25.13 -7.23 -2.34
N GLY A 339 24.01 -6.50 -2.18
CA GLY A 339 23.68 -5.76 -0.97
C GLY A 339 24.50 -4.49 -0.77
N LYS A 340 25.27 -4.05 -1.79
CA LYS A 340 26.04 -2.82 -1.75
C LYS A 340 25.11 -1.62 -1.74
N VAL A 341 25.10 -0.87 -0.65
CA VAL A 341 24.44 0.43 -0.56
C VAL A 341 25.29 1.44 -1.33
N LEU A 342 24.73 2.02 -2.40
CA LEU A 342 25.40 3.00 -3.22
C LEU A 342 25.28 4.39 -2.61
N TRP A 343 24.10 4.74 -2.16
CA TRP A 343 23.85 5.94 -1.37
C TRP A 343 22.63 5.74 -0.45
N LYS A 344 22.59 6.55 0.62
CA LYS A 344 21.49 6.58 1.59
C LYS A 344 21.47 7.95 2.24
N GLU A 345 20.45 8.76 1.95
CA GLU A 345 20.41 10.18 2.27
C GLU A 345 19.01 10.68 2.61
N ALA A 346 18.94 11.70 3.47
CA ALA A 346 17.72 12.46 3.70
C ALA A 346 17.55 13.49 2.59
N ILE A 347 16.63 13.21 1.65
CA ILE A 347 16.33 14.14 0.55
C ILE A 347 15.42 15.24 1.06
N GLY A 348 15.90 16.50 1.00
CA GLY A 348 15.19 17.66 1.54
C GLY A 348 15.34 18.91 0.71
N TRP A 349 14.46 19.87 0.96
CA TRP A 349 14.44 21.20 0.31
C TRP A 349 13.88 22.27 1.24
N ARG A 350 14.03 23.52 0.85
CA ARG A 350 13.37 24.64 1.49
C ARG A 350 12.06 24.96 0.80
N GLU A 351 11.03 25.26 1.60
CA GLU A 351 9.70 25.63 1.09
C GLU A 351 9.11 26.76 1.93
N ASN A 352 8.44 27.72 1.26
CA ASN A 352 7.73 28.77 1.97
C ASN A 352 6.27 28.36 2.20
N ILE A 353 5.92 28.06 3.43
CA ILE A 353 4.56 27.70 3.82
C ILE A 353 4.00 28.79 4.73
N LEU A 354 2.92 29.43 4.29
CA LEU A 354 2.25 30.51 5.02
C LEU A 354 3.21 31.65 5.45
N GLY A 355 4.15 32.03 4.56
CA GLY A 355 5.12 33.07 4.81
C GLY A 355 6.30 32.69 5.72
N ARG A 356 6.45 31.41 6.03
CA ARG A 356 7.56 30.87 6.81
C ARG A 356 8.38 29.93 5.96
N GLU A 357 9.70 30.11 5.94
CA GLU A 357 10.63 29.18 5.31
C GLU A 357 10.78 27.94 6.20
N LEU A 358 10.44 26.78 5.68
CA LEU A 358 10.54 25.48 6.34
C LEU A 358 11.52 24.58 5.60
N ASN A 359 12.29 23.80 6.35
CA ASN A 359 13.07 22.70 5.79
C ASN A 359 12.19 21.45 5.74
N LEU A 360 11.76 21.08 4.55
CA LEU A 360 10.99 19.86 4.30
C LEU A 360 11.90 18.75 3.81
N GLN A 361 11.44 17.52 3.96
CA GLN A 361 12.10 16.30 3.50
C GLN A 361 11.04 15.32 2.99
N LEU A 362 11.49 14.31 2.26
CA LEU A 362 10.65 13.17 1.91
C LEU A 362 10.17 12.42 3.15
N PHE A 363 10.97 12.37 4.20
CA PHE A 363 10.68 11.59 5.40
C PHE A 363 10.33 10.13 5.04
N ARG A 364 9.25 9.58 5.60
CA ARG A 364 8.76 8.24 5.30
C ARG A 364 7.81 8.27 4.10
N ALA A 365 8.31 8.73 2.96
CA ALA A 365 7.54 8.90 1.73
C ALA A 365 7.06 7.58 1.14
N SER A 366 5.93 7.62 0.46
CA SER A 366 5.51 6.58 -0.49
C SER A 366 6.14 6.84 -1.85
N LEU A 367 6.65 5.78 -2.49
CA LEU A 367 7.27 5.83 -3.81
C LEU A 367 6.36 5.13 -4.83
N LEU A 368 6.19 5.73 -5.99
CA LEU A 368 5.51 5.18 -7.15
C LEU A 368 6.39 5.41 -8.38
N TRP A 369 6.59 4.36 -9.19
CA TRP A 369 7.31 4.46 -10.45
C TRP A 369 6.34 4.57 -11.62
N ALA A 370 6.45 5.61 -12.44
CA ALA A 370 5.62 5.82 -13.61
C ALA A 370 6.34 6.70 -14.64
N ASP A 371 6.15 6.44 -15.93
CA ASP A 371 6.70 7.21 -17.06
C ASP A 371 8.19 7.53 -16.91
N GLY A 372 8.97 6.51 -16.49
CA GLY A 372 10.43 6.61 -16.34
C GLY A 372 10.92 7.41 -15.13
N LYS A 373 10.04 7.83 -14.21
CA LYS A 373 10.39 8.65 -13.03
C LYS A 373 9.73 8.16 -11.76
N PHE A 374 10.28 8.60 -10.62
CA PHE A 374 9.67 8.38 -9.31
C PHE A 374 8.69 9.52 -8.98
N LEU A 375 7.47 9.20 -8.64
CA LEU A 375 6.54 10.09 -7.96
C LEU A 375 6.60 9.76 -6.46
N CYS A 376 7.09 10.71 -5.67
CA CYS A 376 7.30 10.53 -4.23
C CYS A 376 6.32 11.41 -3.46
N LEU A 377 5.39 10.80 -2.72
CA LEU A 377 4.51 11.53 -1.81
C LEU A 377 5.16 11.55 -0.42
N SER A 378 5.58 12.74 0.02
CA SER A 378 6.20 12.92 1.33
C SER A 378 5.19 12.74 2.47
N GLU A 379 5.69 12.48 3.66
CA GLU A 379 4.85 12.30 4.86
C GLU A 379 4.04 13.53 5.26
N LEU A 380 4.39 14.71 4.76
CA LEU A 380 3.71 15.98 5.04
C LEU A 380 2.93 16.54 3.83
N GLY A 381 2.74 15.73 2.78
CA GLY A 381 1.89 16.08 1.64
C GLY A 381 2.57 16.86 0.52
N SER A 382 3.90 16.89 0.47
CA SER A 382 4.62 17.34 -0.73
C SER A 382 4.69 16.20 -1.75
N LEU A 383 4.39 16.47 -3.00
CA LEU A 383 4.60 15.56 -4.12
C LEU A 383 5.84 15.98 -4.89
N ILE A 384 6.69 15.02 -5.24
CA ILE A 384 7.95 15.22 -5.94
C ILE A 384 8.01 14.28 -7.12
N ARG A 385 8.44 14.80 -8.28
CA ARG A 385 8.92 14.01 -9.40
C ARG A 385 10.44 14.02 -9.36
N ALA A 386 11.03 12.83 -9.29
CA ALA A 386 12.47 12.67 -9.12
C ALA A 386 13.04 11.61 -10.05
N ASP A 387 14.31 11.75 -10.36
CA ASP A 387 15.13 10.70 -10.94
C ASP A 387 16.04 10.11 -9.87
N PHE A 388 15.93 8.80 -9.62
CA PHE A 388 16.83 8.06 -8.77
C PHE A 388 17.63 7.08 -9.64
N SER A 389 18.95 7.13 -9.48
CA SER A 389 19.90 6.31 -10.20
C SER A 389 20.96 5.73 -9.24
N PRO A 390 21.79 4.78 -9.67
CA PRO A 390 22.93 4.33 -8.87
C PRO A 390 23.92 5.43 -8.50
N ASP A 391 24.00 6.49 -9.29
CA ASP A 391 24.95 7.59 -9.10
C ASP A 391 24.42 8.71 -8.19
N GLY A 392 23.11 8.67 -7.84
CA GLY A 392 22.49 9.66 -6.98
C GLY A 392 21.03 9.95 -7.32
N TRP A 393 20.58 11.14 -6.96
CA TRP A 393 19.20 11.57 -7.12
C TRP A 393 19.11 13.03 -7.58
N GLU A 394 18.03 13.33 -8.31
CA GLU A 394 17.66 14.67 -8.72
C GLU A 394 16.16 14.90 -8.55
N ILE A 395 15.78 16.06 -8.00
CA ILE A 395 14.37 16.50 -7.96
C ILE A 395 14.13 17.34 -9.21
N GLU A 396 13.25 16.86 -10.09
CA GLU A 396 12.86 17.58 -11.31
C GLU A 396 11.71 18.54 -11.04
N GLU A 397 10.67 18.07 -10.32
CA GLU A 397 9.49 18.85 -9.99
C GLU A 397 9.08 18.64 -8.53
N LYS A 398 8.49 19.64 -7.91
CA LYS A 398 7.92 19.55 -6.57
C LYS A 398 6.70 20.44 -6.39
N ALA A 399 5.74 19.97 -5.59
CA ALA A 399 4.55 20.72 -5.21
C ALA A 399 4.12 20.39 -3.79
N GLN A 400 3.69 21.39 -3.02
CA GLN A 400 3.03 21.18 -1.74
C GLN A 400 1.52 21.05 -1.98
N LEU A 401 1.01 19.81 -2.00
CA LEU A 401 -0.41 19.55 -2.26
C LEU A 401 -1.30 19.96 -1.07
N PHE A 402 -0.81 19.74 0.13
CA PHE A 402 -1.39 20.11 1.44
C PHE A 402 -0.32 19.95 2.51
N PHE A 403 -0.53 20.50 3.71
CA PHE A 403 0.39 20.35 4.83
C PHE A 403 -0.29 19.62 5.98
N ALA A 404 -0.27 18.28 5.93
CA ALA A 404 -0.93 17.40 6.89
C ALA A 404 -0.01 16.25 7.29
N ALA A 405 -0.07 15.86 8.56
CA ALA A 405 0.63 14.69 9.07
C ALA A 405 -0.01 13.38 8.54
N GLU A 406 0.63 12.25 8.82
CA GLU A 406 0.11 10.90 8.53
C GLU A 406 -0.22 10.65 7.05
N THR A 407 0.46 11.33 6.12
CA THR A 407 0.34 11.09 4.67
C THR A 407 1.09 9.81 4.31
N TRP A 408 0.59 8.68 4.81
CA TRP A 408 1.23 7.37 4.72
C TRP A 408 0.64 6.47 3.64
N THR A 409 -0.42 6.91 3.00
CA THR A 409 -1.13 6.15 1.98
C THR A 409 -0.42 6.28 0.63
N LEU A 410 -0.12 5.14 0.00
CA LEU A 410 0.40 5.13 -1.38
C LEU A 410 -0.65 5.75 -2.32
N PRO A 411 -0.28 6.73 -3.16
CA PRO A 411 -1.16 7.24 -4.21
C PRO A 411 -1.56 6.14 -5.21
N ALA A 412 -2.73 6.29 -5.80
CA ALA A 412 -3.17 5.48 -6.93
C ALA A 412 -3.06 6.30 -8.22
N LEU A 413 -2.59 5.69 -9.31
CA LEU A 413 -2.48 6.32 -10.62
C LEU A 413 -3.23 5.49 -11.65
N SER A 414 -4.23 6.09 -12.29
CA SER A 414 -5.03 5.42 -13.32
C SER A 414 -5.56 6.42 -14.34
N ARG A 415 -5.38 6.14 -15.62
CA ARG A 415 -5.81 6.98 -16.75
C ARG A 415 -5.29 8.41 -16.67
N GLY A 416 -4.02 8.55 -16.24
CA GLY A 416 -3.37 9.83 -16.05
C GLY A 416 -3.95 10.66 -14.90
N LEU A 417 -4.72 10.08 -14.01
CA LEU A 417 -5.25 10.74 -12.81
C LEU A 417 -4.57 10.18 -11.56
N LEU A 418 -4.01 11.09 -10.75
CA LEU A 418 -3.36 10.74 -9.48
C LEU A 418 -4.30 11.00 -8.30
N TYR A 419 -4.59 9.95 -7.55
CA TYR A 419 -5.47 10.00 -6.39
C TYR A 419 -4.65 9.97 -5.11
N VAL A 420 -4.77 11.02 -4.30
CA VAL A 420 -3.96 11.25 -3.10
C VAL A 420 -4.85 11.33 -1.86
N MET A 421 -4.46 10.61 -0.81
CA MET A 421 -5.18 10.61 0.47
C MET A 421 -4.52 11.57 1.46
N GLN A 422 -5.25 12.60 1.87
CA GLN A 422 -4.93 13.43 3.02
C GLN A 422 -5.58 12.81 4.27
N ASN A 423 -4.78 12.38 5.25
CA ASN A 423 -5.26 11.57 6.39
C ASN A 423 -5.39 12.35 7.71
N ASP A 424 -4.96 13.60 7.73
CA ASP A 424 -5.09 14.51 8.87
C ASP A 424 -5.50 15.89 8.37
N THR A 425 -5.83 16.81 9.28
CA THR A 425 -6.21 18.18 8.95
C THR A 425 -5.07 18.92 8.26
N ASP A 426 -5.34 19.46 7.09
CA ASP A 426 -4.42 20.34 6.36
C ASP A 426 -4.22 21.66 7.11
N ARG A 427 -3.00 21.92 7.54
CA ARG A 427 -2.66 23.12 8.31
C ARG A 427 -2.63 24.42 7.48
N ILE A 428 -2.63 24.31 6.14
CA ILE A 428 -2.70 25.47 5.23
C ILE A 428 -4.15 25.91 5.07
N SER A 429 -5.04 24.98 4.69
CA SER A 429 -6.43 25.28 4.36
C SER A 429 -7.41 25.06 5.52
N GLY A 430 -6.99 24.36 6.59
CA GLY A 430 -7.88 23.93 7.67
C GLY A 430 -8.84 22.79 7.28
N LYS A 431 -8.74 22.29 6.06
CA LYS A 431 -9.63 21.22 5.57
C LYS A 431 -9.31 19.89 6.23
N ALA A 432 -10.35 19.16 6.64
CA ALA A 432 -10.24 17.83 7.22
C ALA A 432 -9.82 16.78 6.17
N ASN A 433 -9.72 15.53 6.58
CA ASN A 433 -9.33 14.38 5.74
C ASN A 433 -10.09 14.32 4.41
N ARG A 434 -9.35 14.20 3.30
CA ARG A 434 -9.90 14.19 1.94
C ARG A 434 -9.23 13.12 1.07
N LEU A 435 -9.94 12.68 0.05
CA LEU A 435 -9.38 12.15 -1.18
C LEU A 435 -9.31 13.28 -2.20
N LEU A 436 -8.16 13.44 -2.85
CA LEU A 436 -7.91 14.46 -3.88
C LEU A 436 -7.55 13.78 -5.19
N CYS A 437 -8.03 14.32 -6.30
CA CYS A 437 -7.70 13.85 -7.65
C CYS A 437 -6.99 14.96 -8.42
N TYR A 438 -5.81 14.64 -8.93
CA TYR A 438 -4.97 15.54 -9.71
C TYR A 438 -4.84 15.07 -11.16
N ASP A 439 -4.84 16.01 -12.11
CA ASP A 439 -4.61 15.73 -13.53
C ASP A 439 -3.11 15.61 -13.81
N PHE A 440 -2.70 14.40 -14.19
CA PHE A 440 -1.35 14.03 -14.62
C PHE A 440 -1.29 13.64 -16.09
N ARG A 441 -2.36 13.89 -16.85
CA ARG A 441 -2.40 13.61 -18.30
C ARG A 441 -1.38 14.45 -19.02
N GLY A 442 -0.39 13.77 -19.64
CA GLY A 442 0.64 14.36 -20.50
C GLY A 442 0.17 14.48 -21.95
N GLU A 443 0.92 15.26 -22.74
CA GLU A 443 0.71 15.46 -24.19
C GLU A 443 1.43 14.39 -25.00
#